data_f6d885269af6cc4758d3d8f97673c1aa
#
_entry.id   f6d885269af6cc4758d3d8f97673c1aa
#
_cell.length_a   1.000
_cell.length_b   1.000
_cell.length_c   1.000
_cell.angle_alpha   90.00
_cell.angle_beta   90.00
_cell.angle_gamma   90.00
#
_symmetry.space_group_name_H-M   'P 1'
#
loop_
_entity.id
_entity.type
_entity.pdbx_description
1 polymer ?
#
loop_
_entity_poly.entity_id
_entity_poly.type
_entity_poly.pdbx_seq_one_letter_code
_entity_poly.pdbx_strand_id
1 'polypeptide(L)'
;MSRKRTYRSKMRILADMMQTIQSEGDEGAGPTKILYAANLSHDRLKQYIDELIEKELIREDGLDSKNRTYFLTEKGREFLREFVRIERFSEAFGIEI
;
A
#
# COMPACT_ATOMS: atom_id res chain seq x y z
N MET A 1 13.37 13.50 -23.26
CA MET A 1 12.26 13.30 -23.15
C MET A 1 11.89 12.53 -22.08
N SER A 2 11.11 12.84 -21.48
CA SER A 2 10.83 12.12 -20.48
C SER A 2 9.98 11.09 -20.84
N ARG A 3 10.20 10.01 -20.55
CA ARG A 3 9.45 9.08 -20.79
C ARG A 3 8.59 8.78 -19.70
N LYS A 4 7.50 8.36 -19.88
CA LYS A 4 6.66 7.97 -18.95
C LYS A 4 7.14 6.84 -18.20
N ARG A 5 7.03 6.87 -16.96
CA ARG A 5 7.48 5.80 -16.21
C ARG A 5 6.52 4.72 -16.30
N THR A 6 6.95 3.50 -16.49
CA THR A 6 6.08 2.36 -16.51
C THR A 6 6.11 1.58 -15.23
N TYR A 7 6.96 1.95 -14.28
CA TYR A 7 6.94 1.26 -13.02
C TYR A 7 6.95 2.29 -11.89
N ARG A 8 6.53 1.87 -10.73
CA ARG A 8 6.48 2.73 -9.57
C ARG A 8 7.57 2.34 -8.61
N SER A 9 8.00 3.27 -7.77
CA SER A 9 8.95 2.92 -6.73
C SER A 9 8.28 1.99 -5.74
N LYS A 10 9.08 1.25 -4.99
CA LYS A 10 8.54 0.36 -3.98
C LYS A 10 7.71 1.13 -2.97
N MET A 11 8.20 2.30 -2.56
CA MET A 11 7.46 3.09 -1.58
C MET A 11 6.09 3.48 -2.11
N ARG A 12 6.00 3.84 -3.39
CA ARG A 12 4.73 4.18 -3.99
C ARG A 12 3.79 2.98 -4.03
N ILE A 13 4.32 1.80 -4.35
CA ILE A 13 3.51 0.61 -4.38
C ILE A 13 2.97 0.30 -2.99
N LEU A 14 3.82 0.37 -1.98
CA LEU A 14 3.37 0.10 -0.62
C LEU A 14 2.33 1.12 -0.17
N ALA A 15 2.51 2.37 -0.55
CA ALA A 15 1.52 3.40 -0.23
C ALA A 15 0.20 3.14 -0.94
N ASP A 16 0.24 2.73 -2.21
CA ASP A 16 -0.98 2.41 -2.94
C ASP A 16 -1.74 1.28 -2.27
N MET A 17 -1.01 0.25 -1.82
CA MET A 17 -1.63 -0.87 -1.11
C MET A 17 -2.30 -0.39 0.16
N MET A 18 -1.59 0.40 0.94
CA MET A 18 -2.12 0.88 2.21
C MET A 18 -3.28 1.85 2.01
N GLN A 19 -3.25 2.66 0.96
CA GLN A 19 -4.36 3.56 0.69
C GLN A 19 -5.62 2.78 0.32
N THR A 20 -5.45 1.67 -0.39
CA THR A 20 -6.58 0.81 -0.71
C THR A 20 -7.18 0.24 0.58
N ILE A 21 -6.33 -0.22 1.48
CA ILE A 21 -6.79 -0.76 2.75
C ILE A 21 -7.52 0.32 3.54
N GLN A 22 -6.95 1.53 3.58
CA GLN A 22 -7.55 2.61 4.31
C GLN A 22 -8.93 2.98 3.76
N SER A 23 -9.09 2.93 2.45
CA SER A 23 -10.34 3.32 1.84
C SER A 23 -11.48 2.36 2.16
N GLU A 24 -11.16 1.13 2.58
CA GLU A 24 -12.19 0.18 2.96
C GLU A 24 -12.63 0.36 4.41
N GLY A 25 -11.92 1.17 5.16
CA GLY A 25 -12.33 1.52 6.51
C GLY A 25 -12.40 0.33 7.43
N ASP A 26 -13.49 0.25 8.18
CA ASP A 26 -13.65 -0.79 9.19
C ASP A 26 -13.81 -2.17 8.61
N GLU A 27 -14.12 -2.28 7.33
CA GLU A 27 -14.29 -3.59 6.73
C GLU A 27 -12.96 -4.19 6.32
N GLY A 28 -11.93 -3.37 6.16
CA GLY A 28 -10.64 -3.85 5.70
C GLY A 28 -10.67 -4.25 4.24
N ALA A 29 -9.55 -4.67 3.71
CA ALA A 29 -9.44 -5.03 2.31
C ALA A 29 -8.93 -6.45 2.18
N GLY A 30 -9.52 -7.22 1.28
CA GLY A 30 -9.04 -8.56 0.98
C GLY A 30 -7.90 -8.51 -0.01
N PRO A 31 -7.22 -9.64 -0.21
CA PRO A 31 -6.06 -9.66 -1.09
C PRO A 31 -6.39 -9.35 -2.54
N THR A 32 -7.54 -9.79 -3.03
CA THR A 32 -7.88 -9.55 -4.43
C THR A 32 -8.07 -8.07 -4.70
N LYS A 33 -8.71 -7.36 -3.78
CA LYS A 33 -8.90 -5.94 -3.97
C LYS A 33 -7.58 -5.20 -3.99
N ILE A 34 -6.68 -5.58 -3.09
CA ILE A 34 -5.36 -4.95 -3.05
C ILE A 34 -4.58 -5.26 -4.31
N LEU A 35 -4.66 -6.50 -4.78
CA LEU A 35 -3.95 -6.92 -5.97
C LEU A 35 -4.34 -6.06 -7.18
N TYR A 36 -5.63 -5.90 -7.39
CA TYR A 36 -6.08 -5.13 -8.55
C TYR A 36 -5.86 -3.64 -8.38
N ALA A 37 -6.11 -3.12 -7.18
CA ALA A 37 -5.95 -1.69 -6.97
C ALA A 37 -4.49 -1.25 -7.10
N ALA A 38 -3.57 -2.08 -6.64
CA ALA A 38 -2.15 -1.76 -6.72
C ALA A 38 -1.49 -2.32 -7.97
N ASN A 39 -2.25 -3.05 -8.79
CA ASN A 39 -1.77 -3.59 -10.05
C ASN A 39 -0.55 -4.48 -9.85
N LEU A 40 -0.71 -5.50 -9.03
CA LEU A 40 0.40 -6.38 -8.68
C LEU A 40 0.17 -7.79 -9.19
N SER A 41 1.26 -8.53 -9.37
CA SER A 41 1.17 -9.96 -9.56
C SER A 41 0.90 -10.61 -8.22
N HIS A 42 0.49 -11.87 -8.24
CA HIS A 42 0.23 -12.60 -6.99
C HIS A 42 1.50 -12.73 -6.16
N ASP A 43 2.64 -12.96 -6.81
CA ASP A 43 3.89 -13.11 -6.10
C ASP A 43 4.29 -11.80 -5.42
N ARG A 44 4.14 -10.68 -6.13
CA ARG A 44 4.48 -9.41 -5.56
C ARG A 44 3.54 -9.04 -4.43
N LEU A 45 2.26 -9.34 -4.59
CA LEU A 45 1.29 -9.08 -3.55
C LEU A 45 1.70 -9.79 -2.26
N LYS A 46 2.00 -11.07 -2.35
CA LYS A 46 2.35 -11.84 -1.18
C LYS A 46 3.62 -11.29 -0.53
N GLN A 47 4.60 -10.98 -1.33
CA GLN A 47 5.86 -10.45 -0.85
C GLN A 47 5.67 -9.14 -0.09
N TYR A 48 4.89 -8.24 -0.67
CA TYR A 48 4.70 -6.93 -0.05
C TYR A 48 3.75 -6.99 1.14
N ILE A 49 2.75 -7.87 1.12
CA ILE A 49 1.88 -8.06 2.27
C ILE A 49 2.72 -8.53 3.45
N ASP A 50 3.59 -9.53 3.22
CA ASP A 50 4.44 -10.04 4.29
C ASP A 50 5.33 -8.95 4.85
N GLU A 51 5.85 -8.11 3.98
CA GLU A 51 6.71 -7.03 4.41
C GLU A 51 5.95 -6.00 5.25
N LEU A 52 4.75 -5.65 4.82
CA LEU A 52 3.95 -4.68 5.57
C LEU A 52 3.56 -5.21 6.94
N ILE A 53 3.26 -6.50 7.01
CA ILE A 53 2.94 -7.12 8.29
C ILE A 53 4.17 -7.14 9.20
N GLU A 54 5.31 -7.49 8.64
CA GLU A 54 6.54 -7.54 9.43
C GLU A 54 6.88 -6.17 9.99
N LYS A 55 6.62 -5.12 9.25
CA LYS A 55 6.90 -3.77 9.69
C LYS A 55 5.76 -3.19 10.54
N GLU A 56 4.74 -3.98 10.76
CA GLU A 56 3.60 -3.59 11.61
C GLU A 56 2.84 -2.40 11.05
N LEU A 57 2.82 -2.28 9.73
CA LEU A 57 2.06 -1.22 9.09
C LEU A 57 0.65 -1.66 8.76
N ILE A 58 0.44 -2.98 8.62
CA ILE A 58 -0.90 -3.53 8.47
C ILE A 58 -1.01 -4.74 9.38
N ARG A 59 -2.24 -5.15 9.67
CA ARG A 59 -2.47 -6.38 10.38
C ARG A 59 -3.43 -7.23 9.58
N GLU A 60 -3.35 -8.52 9.79
CA GLU A 60 -4.13 -9.47 9.07
C GLU A 60 -5.17 -10.07 9.98
N ASP A 61 -6.37 -10.31 9.45
CA ASP A 61 -7.44 -10.94 10.20
C ASP A 61 -8.06 -11.98 9.29
N GLY A 62 -8.55 -13.06 9.85
CA GLY A 62 -9.15 -14.11 9.06
C GLY A 62 -8.59 -15.46 9.41
N LEU A 63 -9.43 -16.47 9.30
CA LEU A 63 -9.05 -17.80 9.72
C LEU A 63 -8.37 -18.60 8.65
N ASP A 64 -8.59 -18.26 7.39
CA ASP A 64 -7.94 -19.01 6.33
C ASP A 64 -7.71 -18.07 5.17
N SER A 65 -7.05 -18.57 4.14
CA SER A 65 -6.63 -17.71 3.06
C SER A 65 -7.77 -17.12 2.27
N LYS A 66 -8.94 -17.73 2.32
CA LYS A 66 -10.04 -17.19 1.57
C LYS A 66 -10.70 -16.03 2.27
N ASN A 67 -10.59 -15.98 3.58
CA ASN A 67 -11.25 -14.94 4.36
C ASN A 67 -10.29 -13.95 4.97
N ARG A 68 -9.08 -13.87 4.44
CA ARG A 68 -8.13 -12.93 4.96
C ARG A 68 -8.52 -11.51 4.64
N THR A 69 -8.36 -10.66 5.62
CA THR A 69 -8.66 -9.25 5.47
C THR A 69 -7.55 -8.47 6.13
N TYR A 70 -7.18 -7.35 5.53
CA TYR A 70 -6.08 -6.55 6.02
C TYR A 70 -6.57 -5.18 6.45
N PHE A 71 -5.97 -4.68 7.53
CA PHE A 71 -6.35 -3.39 8.11
C PHE A 71 -5.09 -2.60 8.37
N LEU A 72 -5.19 -1.29 8.32
CA LEU A 72 -4.05 -0.47 8.70
C LEU A 72 -3.91 -0.44 10.20
N THR A 73 -2.66 -0.45 10.66
CA THR A 73 -2.38 -0.19 12.06
C THR A 73 -2.26 1.32 12.22
N GLU A 74 -2.10 1.75 13.45
CA GLU A 74 -1.85 3.16 13.71
C GLU A 74 -0.57 3.60 13.02
N LYS A 75 0.45 2.74 13.06
CA LYS A 75 1.71 3.03 12.40
C LYS A 75 1.52 3.16 10.89
N GLY A 76 0.65 2.33 10.32
CA GLY A 76 0.36 2.41 8.89
C GLY A 76 -0.31 3.72 8.51
N ARG A 77 -1.25 4.19 9.34
CA ARG A 77 -1.89 5.46 9.08
C ARG A 77 -0.89 6.59 9.15
N GLU A 78 0.04 6.50 10.10
CA GLU A 78 1.07 7.50 10.22
C GLU A 78 1.98 7.52 9.00
N PHE A 79 2.33 6.33 8.53
CA PHE A 79 3.13 6.21 7.32
C PHE A 79 2.45 6.93 6.15
N LEU A 80 1.15 6.71 5.98
CA LEU A 80 0.44 7.35 4.87
C LEU A 80 0.40 8.86 5.01
N ARG A 81 0.24 9.36 6.23
CA ARG A 81 0.24 10.80 6.42
C ARG A 81 1.58 11.39 6.02
N GLU A 82 2.66 10.72 6.40
CA GLU A 82 3.99 11.22 6.04
C GLU A 82 4.24 11.08 4.54
N PHE A 83 3.73 10.02 3.94
CA PHE A 83 3.90 9.83 2.50
C PHE A 83 3.21 10.96 1.73
N VAL A 84 2.01 11.33 2.14
CA VAL A 84 1.29 12.43 1.48
C VAL A 84 2.08 13.72 1.60
N ARG A 85 2.69 13.96 2.75
CA ARG A 85 3.49 15.16 2.94
C ARG A 85 4.71 15.17 2.03
N ILE A 86 5.35 14.03 1.87
CA ILE A 86 6.49 13.91 0.98
C ILE A 86 6.07 14.12 -0.46
N GLU A 87 4.90 13.59 -0.85
CA GLU A 87 4.38 13.82 -2.18
C GLU A 87 4.17 15.29 -2.46
N ARG A 88 3.59 16.01 -1.52
CA ARG A 88 3.37 17.43 -1.70
C ARG A 88 4.67 18.19 -1.81
N PHE A 89 5.64 17.79 -1.00
CA PHE A 89 6.96 18.38 -1.05
C PHE A 89 7.58 18.13 -2.42
N SER A 90 7.50 16.90 -2.88
CA SER A 90 8.05 16.52 -4.18
C SER A 90 7.40 17.34 -5.29
N GLU A 91 6.08 17.45 -5.28
CA GLU A 91 5.38 18.21 -6.31
C GLU A 91 5.72 19.68 -6.27
N ALA A 92 5.86 20.24 -5.07
CA ALA A 92 6.16 21.66 -4.94
C ALA A 92 7.50 22.02 -5.56
N PHE A 93 8.43 21.09 -5.53
CA PHE A 93 9.76 21.34 -6.06
C PHE A 93 10.01 20.66 -7.40
N GLY A 94 9.04 19.93 -7.92
CA GLY A 94 9.19 19.27 -9.20
C GLY A 94 10.19 18.12 -9.21
N ILE A 95 10.41 17.49 -8.04
CA ILE A 95 11.35 16.39 -7.94
C ILE A 95 10.60 15.14 -7.54
N GLU A 96 10.68 14.11 -8.37
CA GLU A 96 9.95 12.88 -8.11
C GLU A 96 10.53 12.08 -6.97
N ILE A 97 9.66 11.35 -6.31
CA ILE A 97 10.11 10.39 -5.29
C ILE A 97 10.03 8.95 -5.78
#